data_c18d892c3a3b760d4c37ab87fff5259a
#
_entry.id   c18d892c3a3b760d4c37ab87fff5259a
#
_cell.length_a   1.000
_cell.length_b   1.000
_cell.length_c   1.000
_cell.angle_alpha   90.00
_cell.angle_beta   90.00
_cell.angle_gamma   90.00
#
_symmetry.space_group_name_H-M   'P 1'
#
loop_
_entity.id
_entity.type
_entity.pdbx_description
1 polymer ?
#
loop_
_entity_poly.entity_id
_entity_poly.type
_entity_poly.pdbx_seq_one_letter_code
_entity_poly.pdbx_strand_id
1 'polypeptide(L)'
;MRLIEKMIVENGYSGSDWDFEKTTKYIFELDGKYLEAGYFEHFKENELMKTVIELPQSYGCAAKCRFCASAAIETFGLLNVSDMQEMFEYLYEENQLEQQQYVLLTMTGMGDIFFNYENVAAFLLQAGIK
;
A
#
# COMPACT_ATOMS: atom_id res chain seq x y z
N MET A 1 15.92 -1.38 -2.15
CA MET A 1 14.82 -1.41 -1.16
C MET A 1 14.83 -2.75 -0.44
N ARG A 2 14.62 -2.77 0.85
CA ARG A 2 14.73 -3.98 1.67
C ARG A 2 13.50 -4.13 2.56
N LEU A 3 12.90 -5.32 2.56
CA LEU A 3 11.83 -5.64 3.52
C LEU A 3 12.43 -5.81 4.92
N ILE A 4 11.89 -5.06 5.89
CA ILE A 4 12.31 -5.10 7.29
C ILE A 4 11.36 -5.95 8.13
N GLU A 5 10.06 -5.78 7.93
CA GLU A 5 9.06 -6.41 8.77
C GLU A 5 7.77 -6.65 7.99
N LYS A 6 7.08 -7.72 8.37
CA LYS A 6 5.78 -8.09 7.84
C LYS A 6 4.88 -8.45 9.02
N MET A 7 3.72 -7.79 9.13
CA MET A 7 2.74 -8.03 10.18
C MET A 7 1.41 -8.42 9.56
N ILE A 8 0.79 -9.47 10.09
CA ILE A 8 -0.51 -9.96 9.64
C ILE A 8 -1.54 -9.81 10.76
N VAL A 9 -2.66 -9.15 10.47
CA VAL A 9 -3.77 -8.97 11.42
C VAL A 9 -5.06 -9.43 10.75
N GLU A 10 -5.86 -10.21 11.48
CA GLU A 10 -7.16 -10.68 11.03
C GLU A 10 -8.26 -10.01 11.86
N ASN A 11 -9.22 -9.38 11.18
CA ASN A 11 -10.33 -8.68 11.83
C ASN A 11 -11.66 -9.20 11.31
N GLY A 12 -12.56 -9.57 12.24
CA GLY A 12 -13.94 -9.87 11.90
C GLY A 12 -14.79 -8.60 11.92
N TYR A 13 -15.76 -8.52 11.02
CA TYR A 13 -16.72 -7.42 10.96
C TYR A 13 -18.14 -7.92 11.12
N SER A 14 -18.97 -7.12 11.78
CA SER A 14 -20.40 -7.34 11.83
C SER A 14 -21.10 -6.12 11.22
N GLY A 15 -22.09 -6.35 10.35
CA GLY A 15 -22.89 -5.29 9.76
C GLY A 15 -22.24 -4.53 8.60
N SER A 16 -21.17 -5.08 8.02
CA SER A 16 -20.55 -4.55 6.79
C SER A 16 -20.80 -5.51 5.62
N ASP A 17 -20.35 -5.11 4.41
CA ASP A 17 -20.40 -5.97 3.22
C ASP A 17 -19.40 -7.15 3.32
N TRP A 18 -18.46 -7.08 4.26
CA TRP A 18 -17.42 -8.09 4.46
C TRP A 18 -17.55 -8.72 5.85
N ASP A 19 -17.40 -10.03 5.91
CA ASP A 19 -17.44 -10.77 7.17
C ASP A 19 -16.09 -10.75 7.88
N PHE A 20 -15.02 -10.63 7.10
CA PHE A 20 -13.66 -10.82 7.60
C PHE A 20 -12.67 -10.07 6.71
N GLU A 21 -11.67 -9.47 7.32
CA GLU A 21 -10.56 -8.82 6.63
C GLU A 21 -9.24 -9.33 7.17
N LYS A 22 -8.33 -9.67 6.27
CA LYS A 22 -6.95 -9.96 6.60
C LYS A 22 -6.07 -8.84 6.07
N THR A 23 -5.36 -8.19 6.96
CA THR A 23 -4.45 -7.10 6.64
C THR A 23 -3.01 -7.55 6.83
N THR A 24 -2.18 -7.36 5.82
CA THR A 24 -0.74 -7.54 5.93
C THR A 24 -0.07 -6.19 5.73
N LYS A 25 0.74 -5.79 6.71
CA LYS A 25 1.55 -4.57 6.63
C LYS A 25 2.99 -4.94 6.35
N TYR A 26 3.59 -4.23 5.42
CA TYR A 26 4.97 -4.41 5.02
C TYR A 26 5.75 -3.15 5.32
N ILE A 27 6.85 -3.28 6.02
CA ILE A 27 7.77 -2.18 6.29
C ILE A 27 9.01 -2.38 5.43
N PHE A 28 9.28 -1.43 4.56
CA PHE A 28 10.47 -1.41 3.70
C PHE A 28 11.44 -0.32 4.16
N GLU A 29 12.71 -0.56 3.93
CA GLU A 29 13.75 0.45 4.10
C GLU A 29 14.29 0.86 2.73
N LEU A 30 14.37 2.17 2.52
CA LEU A 30 14.97 2.77 1.33
C LEU A 30 15.90 3.90 1.79
N ASP A 31 17.21 3.71 1.59
CA ASP A 31 18.24 4.70 1.93
C ASP A 31 18.12 5.24 3.38
N GLY A 32 17.92 4.35 4.33
CA GLY A 32 17.81 4.70 5.74
C GLY A 32 16.44 5.25 6.16
N LYS A 33 15.44 5.24 5.27
CA LYS A 33 14.09 5.71 5.55
C LYS A 33 13.11 4.55 5.46
N TYR A 34 12.03 4.64 6.21
CA TYR A 34 11.05 3.57 6.30
C TYR A 34 9.76 3.91 5.56
N LEU A 35 9.25 2.92 4.85
CA LEU A 35 8.02 3.02 4.06
C LEU A 35 7.07 1.90 4.47
N GLU A 36 5.79 2.22 4.56
CA GLU A 36 4.76 1.24 4.87
C GLU A 36 3.87 1.01 3.65
N ALA A 37 3.73 -0.26 3.27
CA ALA A 37 2.77 -0.70 2.26
C ALA A 37 1.78 -1.67 2.89
N GLY A 38 0.59 -1.79 2.33
CA GLY A 38 -0.46 -2.65 2.85
C GLY A 38 -0.99 -3.60 1.79
N TYR A 39 -1.42 -4.77 2.26
CA TYR A 39 -2.15 -5.73 1.45
C TYR A 39 -3.37 -6.18 2.24
N PHE A 40 -4.55 -6.07 1.62
CA PHE A 40 -5.82 -6.33 2.30
C PHE A 40 -6.61 -7.36 1.51
N GLU A 41 -7.11 -8.37 2.23
CA GLU A 41 -8.01 -9.38 1.68
C GLU A 41 -9.36 -9.29 2.39
N HIS A 42 -10.42 -9.11 1.62
CA HIS A 42 -11.79 -9.03 2.15
C HIS A 42 -12.56 -10.30 1.79
N PHE A 43 -13.09 -10.96 2.81
CA PHE A 43 -13.80 -12.22 2.68
C PHE A 43 -15.29 -12.07 3.02
N LYS A 44 -16.11 -12.84 2.31
CA LYS A 44 -17.54 -13.01 2.60
C LYS A 44 -17.89 -14.47 2.41
N GLU A 45 -18.53 -15.07 3.43
CA GLU A 45 -18.91 -16.50 3.42
C GLU A 45 -17.70 -17.41 3.11
N ASN A 46 -16.55 -17.08 3.68
CA ASN A 46 -15.26 -17.76 3.49
C ASN A 46 -14.69 -17.67 2.06
N GLU A 47 -15.26 -16.82 1.21
CA GLU A 47 -14.73 -16.57 -0.13
C GLU A 47 -13.95 -15.24 -0.16
N LEU A 48 -12.81 -15.25 -0.85
CA LEU A 48 -12.05 -14.04 -1.11
C LEU A 48 -12.77 -13.21 -2.17
N MET A 49 -13.31 -12.07 -1.77
CA MET A 49 -14.11 -11.20 -2.64
C MET A 49 -13.32 -10.07 -3.27
N LYS A 50 -12.29 -9.56 -2.56
CA LYS A 50 -11.56 -8.39 -3.00
C LYS A 50 -10.17 -8.38 -2.39
N THR A 51 -9.18 -8.03 -3.19
CA THR A 51 -7.81 -7.78 -2.74
C THR A 51 -7.42 -6.34 -3.06
N VAL A 52 -6.70 -5.71 -2.13
CA VAL A 52 -6.27 -4.32 -2.25
C VAL A 52 -4.79 -4.26 -1.93
N ILE A 53 -4.02 -3.60 -2.80
CA ILE A 53 -2.66 -3.16 -2.51
C ILE A 53 -2.72 -1.67 -2.22
N GLU A 54 -2.14 -1.26 -1.09
CA GLU A 54 -1.98 0.15 -0.73
C GLU A 54 -0.50 0.50 -0.71
N LEU A 55 -0.13 1.52 -1.48
CA LEU A 55 1.26 1.96 -1.58
C LEU A 55 1.44 3.39 -1.06
N PRO A 56 2.60 3.69 -0.48
CA PRO A 56 2.99 5.06 -0.17
C PRO A 56 3.48 5.75 -1.44
N GLN A 57 3.43 7.08 -1.47
CA GLN A 57 4.01 7.88 -2.53
C GLN A 57 5.14 8.79 -2.03
N SER A 58 5.39 8.78 -0.73
CA SER A 58 6.50 9.50 -0.11
C SER A 58 6.90 8.81 1.19
N TYR A 59 8.10 9.09 1.68
CA TYR A 59 8.42 8.87 3.09
C TYR A 59 8.07 10.16 3.83
N GLY A 60 7.38 10.03 4.97
CA GLY A 60 6.74 11.16 5.61
C GLY A 60 5.63 11.77 4.77
N CYS A 61 5.08 12.88 5.20
CA CYS A 61 4.03 13.60 4.47
C CYS A 61 4.10 15.09 4.74
N ALA A 62 4.10 15.89 3.68
CA ALA A 62 4.14 17.36 3.79
C ALA A 62 2.82 17.96 4.27
N ALA A 63 1.70 17.24 4.16
CA ALA A 63 0.38 17.73 4.56
C ALA A 63 0.25 17.98 6.06
N LYS A 64 0.97 17.20 6.88
CA LYS A 64 1.01 17.37 8.35
C LYS A 64 -0.38 17.39 9.01
N CYS A 65 -1.28 16.51 8.56
CA CYS A 65 -2.61 16.38 9.14
C CYS A 65 -2.52 16.00 10.63
N ARG A 66 -3.27 16.67 11.49
CA ARG A 66 -3.20 16.49 12.95
C ARG A 66 -3.55 15.07 13.41
N PHE A 67 -4.40 14.37 12.67
CA PHE A 67 -4.86 13.03 13.02
C PHE A 67 -4.02 11.93 12.41
N CYS A 68 -3.00 12.24 11.60
CA CYS A 68 -2.25 11.26 10.83
C CYS A 68 -0.87 11.00 11.44
N ALA A 69 -0.54 9.74 11.65
CA ALA A 69 0.76 9.33 12.18
C ALA A 69 1.93 9.80 11.31
N SER A 70 1.74 9.89 10.00
CA SER A 70 2.76 10.37 9.06
C SER A 70 3.19 11.80 9.33
N ALA A 71 2.36 12.59 10.01
CA ALA A 71 2.71 13.96 10.39
C ALA A 71 3.85 14.04 11.41
N ALA A 72 4.06 12.97 12.18
CA ALA A 72 5.12 12.89 13.18
C ALA A 72 6.48 12.56 12.59
N ILE A 73 6.53 12.12 11.33
CA ILE A 73 7.78 11.80 10.64
C ILE A 73 8.44 13.09 10.20
N GLU A 74 9.65 13.33 10.70
CA GLU A 74 10.36 14.60 10.46
C GLU A 74 10.90 14.74 9.05
N THR A 75 11.34 13.61 8.45
CA THR A 75 11.89 13.63 7.10
C THR A 75 10.80 13.44 6.07
N PHE A 76 10.89 14.16 4.96
CA PHE A 76 9.97 14.07 3.85
C PHE A 76 10.72 13.98 2.52
N GLY A 77 10.26 13.10 1.64
CA GLY A 77 10.77 13.03 0.29
C GLY A 77 9.86 12.19 -0.60
N LEU A 78 9.83 12.54 -1.86
CA LEU A 78 8.98 11.89 -2.85
C LEU A 78 9.60 10.59 -3.33
N LEU A 79 8.78 9.56 -3.52
CA LEU A 79 9.20 8.33 -4.18
C LEU A 79 9.14 8.53 -5.69
N ASN A 80 10.10 7.95 -6.39
CA ASN A 80 10.07 7.94 -7.85
C ASN A 80 9.27 6.73 -8.37
N VAL A 81 9.07 6.67 -9.67
CA VAL A 81 8.31 5.58 -10.32
C VAL A 81 8.92 4.22 -10.02
N SER A 82 10.25 4.14 -10.06
CA SER A 82 10.99 2.89 -9.81
C SER A 82 10.77 2.36 -8.39
N ASP A 83 10.75 3.24 -7.39
CA ASP A 83 10.52 2.85 -6.00
C ASP A 83 9.12 2.27 -5.81
N MET A 84 8.11 2.94 -6.34
CA MET A 84 6.73 2.48 -6.27
C MET A 84 6.53 1.16 -7.04
N GLN A 85 7.15 1.04 -8.19
CA GLN A 85 7.09 -0.18 -9.02
C GLN A 85 7.72 -1.36 -8.28
N GLU A 86 8.85 -1.16 -7.62
CA GLU A 86 9.53 -2.21 -6.87
C GLU A 86 8.68 -2.75 -5.72
N MET A 87 8.04 -1.86 -4.96
CA MET A 87 7.11 -2.28 -3.89
C MET A 87 5.89 -3.01 -4.46
N PHE A 88 5.32 -2.48 -5.53
CA PHE A 88 4.16 -3.10 -6.19
C PHE A 88 4.48 -4.52 -6.66
N GLU A 89 5.58 -4.70 -7.35
CA GLU A 89 6.00 -6.01 -7.85
C GLU A 89 6.27 -6.98 -6.70
N TYR A 90 6.89 -6.51 -5.62
CA TYR A 90 7.12 -7.34 -4.44
C TYR A 90 5.81 -7.88 -3.85
N LEU A 91 4.83 -7.00 -3.61
CA LEU A 91 3.55 -7.41 -3.05
C LEU A 91 2.77 -8.29 -4.02
N TYR A 92 2.84 -7.97 -5.30
CA TYR A 92 2.16 -8.71 -6.35
C TYR A 92 2.66 -10.15 -6.45
N GLU A 93 3.96 -10.34 -6.47
CA GLU A 93 4.59 -11.67 -6.56
C GLU A 93 4.42 -12.47 -5.27
N GLU A 94 4.67 -11.85 -4.11
CA GLU A 94 4.57 -12.55 -2.83
C GLU A 94 3.17 -13.07 -2.56
N ASN A 95 2.16 -12.32 -2.94
CA ASN A 95 0.75 -12.68 -2.73
C ASN A 95 0.13 -13.42 -3.92
N GLN A 96 0.92 -13.76 -4.94
CA GLN A 96 0.49 -14.51 -6.12
C GLN A 96 -0.74 -13.87 -6.80
N LEU A 97 -0.72 -12.56 -6.96
CA LEU A 97 -1.88 -11.80 -7.40
C LEU A 97 -2.25 -12.02 -8.87
N GLU A 98 -1.34 -12.58 -9.66
CA GLU A 98 -1.63 -12.99 -11.03
C GLU A 98 -2.76 -14.04 -11.12
N GLN A 99 -3.00 -14.75 -10.01
CA GLN A 99 -4.07 -15.76 -9.91
C GLN A 99 -5.40 -15.14 -9.47
N GLN A 100 -5.41 -13.87 -9.09
CA GLN A 100 -6.60 -13.18 -8.63
C GLN A 100 -7.34 -12.54 -9.81
N GLN A 101 -8.65 -12.67 -9.79
CA GLN A 101 -9.50 -12.08 -10.82
C GLN A 101 -9.57 -10.56 -10.71
N TYR A 102 -9.46 -10.03 -9.52
CA TYR A 102 -9.67 -8.62 -9.26
C TYR A 102 -8.73 -8.10 -8.15
N VAL A 103 -7.88 -7.15 -8.51
CA VAL A 103 -6.96 -6.51 -7.57
C VAL A 103 -7.12 -5.00 -7.69
N LEU A 104 -7.37 -4.33 -6.57
CA LEU A 104 -7.42 -2.88 -6.51
C LEU A 104 -6.09 -2.34 -6.01
N LEU A 105 -5.51 -1.41 -6.74
CA LEU A 105 -4.34 -0.66 -6.30
C LEU A 105 -4.77 0.71 -5.81
N THR A 106 -4.39 1.06 -4.58
CA THR A 106 -4.66 2.38 -4.01
C THR A 106 -3.36 3.09 -3.64
N MET A 107 -3.38 4.41 -3.76
CA MET A 107 -2.27 5.28 -3.38
C MET A 107 -2.63 6.11 -2.15
N THR A 108 -3.32 5.48 -1.20
CA THR A 108 -3.82 6.14 0.02
C THR A 108 -2.93 5.88 1.24
N GLY A 109 -1.77 5.28 1.04
CA GLY A 109 -0.79 5.04 2.09
C GLY A 109 -0.10 6.31 2.57
N MET A 110 1.14 6.18 3.02
CA MET A 110 1.92 7.33 3.50
C MET A 110 2.10 8.36 2.39
N GLY A 111 1.78 9.62 2.69
CA GLY A 111 1.90 10.73 1.76
C GLY A 111 0.55 11.17 1.18
N ASP A 112 0.60 12.16 0.31
CA ASP A 112 -0.55 12.68 -0.41
C ASP A 112 -0.19 12.80 -1.88
N ILE A 113 -1.03 12.24 -2.75
CA ILE A 113 -0.74 12.15 -4.20
C ILE A 113 -0.54 13.52 -4.85
N PHE A 114 -1.15 14.57 -4.32
CA PHE A 114 -0.98 15.91 -4.89
C PHE A 114 0.45 16.44 -4.76
N PHE A 115 1.21 15.97 -3.76
CA PHE A 115 2.62 16.32 -3.64
C PHE A 115 3.53 15.51 -4.57
N ASN A 116 3.04 14.40 -5.14
CA ASN A 116 3.82 13.53 -6.02
C ASN A 116 3.04 13.11 -7.26
N TYR A 117 2.19 13.97 -7.76
CA TYR A 117 1.23 13.65 -8.81
C TYR A 117 1.87 13.08 -10.08
N GLU A 118 2.94 13.69 -10.56
CA GLU A 118 3.58 13.27 -11.81
C GLU A 118 4.15 11.84 -11.72
N ASN A 119 4.86 11.53 -10.65
CA ASN A 119 5.41 10.19 -10.43
C ASN A 119 4.31 9.15 -10.21
N VAL A 120 3.28 9.49 -9.45
CA VAL A 120 2.15 8.58 -9.21
C VAL A 120 1.42 8.28 -10.51
N ALA A 121 1.12 9.29 -11.33
CA ALA A 121 0.46 9.09 -12.61
C ALA A 121 1.30 8.21 -13.54
N ALA A 122 2.60 8.48 -13.64
CA ALA A 122 3.51 7.69 -14.47
C ALA A 122 3.61 6.23 -13.97
N PHE A 123 3.68 6.04 -12.65
CA PHE A 123 3.68 4.70 -12.07
C PHE A 123 2.40 3.93 -12.39
N LEU A 124 1.23 4.54 -12.21
CA LEU A 124 -0.05 3.89 -12.49
C LEU A 124 -0.19 3.46 -13.95
N LEU A 125 0.28 4.29 -14.86
CA LEU A 125 0.31 3.94 -16.29
C LEU A 125 1.27 2.78 -16.58
N GLN A 126 2.43 2.77 -15.93
CA GLN A 126 3.45 1.73 -16.12
C GLN A 126 3.05 0.40 -15.48
N ALA A 127 2.36 0.43 -14.35
CA ALA A 127 1.96 -0.77 -13.63
C ALA A 127 1.04 -1.68 -14.46
N GLY A 128 0.54 -1.18 -15.58
CA GLY A 128 -0.26 -1.98 -16.50
C GLY A 128 -1.55 -2.48 -15.85
N ILE A 129 -2.20 -1.61 -15.12
CA ILE A 129 -3.47 -1.93 -14.49
C ILE A 129 -4.45 -2.33 -15.60
N LYS A 130 -4.68 -3.62 -15.68
CA LYS A 130 -5.58 -4.20 -16.66
C LYS A 130 -7.02 -4.17 -16.17
#